data_7dc4184e49cd632c7668e1bbb4a48ee2
#
_entry.id   7dc4184e49cd632c7668e1bbb4a48ee2
#
_cell.length_a   1.000
_cell.length_b   1.000
_cell.length_c   1.000
_cell.angle_alpha   90.00
_cell.angle_beta   90.00
_cell.angle_gamma   90.00
#
_symmetry.space_group_name_H-M   'P 1'
#
loop_
_entity.id
_entity.type
_entity.pdbx_description
1 polymer ?
#
loop_
_entity_poly.entity_id
_entity_poly.type
_entity_poly.pdbx_seq_one_letter_code
_entity_poly.pdbx_strand_id
1 'polypeptide(L)'
;MLGFILGDMYSRTSGFRPPPRLGKHFPLAPDYQLRGRTGAAILTMETLLDTPYPQKKFRALIYGAFIERQRRLFAEQVVIGRMEEGQDLAIAIDLAFISTAVPIGLLAISEEIALLTTPRPTQTHPHQAALSQALDCTAMLMFYAKVIRQRNAVLEHIGHQFGYRPQAGLVARVGHGGEDDYAAFMVNVMTCIAHSGSFKEALENGVRMGMHEPAFFCIVGALASTLWGVPKPWAHAISRFIQRQHPHYLQILLRGEARVGRRQINLDPPKPPLCAPVKRQVNRFLKWAF
;
A
#
# COMPACT_ATOMS: atom_id res chain seq x y z
N MET A 1 -1.33 -3.16 7.87
CA MET A 1 -2.21 -3.09 6.66
C MET A 1 -3.48 -2.23 6.83
N LEU A 2 -4.10 -2.10 8.02
CA LEU A 2 -5.28 -1.22 8.16
C LEU A 2 -5.01 0.21 7.69
N GLY A 3 -3.83 0.77 8.00
CA GLY A 3 -3.45 2.10 7.54
C GLY A 3 -3.36 2.22 6.02
N PHE A 4 -2.94 1.17 5.32
CA PHE A 4 -2.95 1.10 3.85
C PHE A 4 -4.38 1.24 3.31
N ILE A 5 -5.31 0.47 3.86
CA ILE A 5 -6.71 0.49 3.44
C ILE A 5 -7.35 1.84 3.73
N LEU A 6 -7.09 2.41 4.92
CA LEU A 6 -7.57 3.74 5.28
C LEU A 6 -7.00 4.83 4.38
N GLY A 7 -5.73 4.72 3.96
CA GLY A 7 -5.13 5.62 2.98
C GLY A 7 -5.82 5.56 1.62
N ASP A 8 -6.07 4.36 1.09
CA ASP A 8 -6.79 4.16 -0.18
C ASP A 8 -8.23 4.74 -0.08
N MET A 9 -8.93 4.49 1.02
CA MET A 9 -10.26 5.06 1.25
C MET A 9 -10.23 6.58 1.34
N TYR A 10 -9.26 7.14 2.06
CA TYR A 10 -9.12 8.57 2.25
C TYR A 10 -8.89 9.30 0.93
N SER A 11 -8.03 8.78 0.07
CA SER A 11 -7.76 9.35 -1.25
C SER A 11 -9.01 9.46 -2.13
N ARG A 12 -9.99 8.57 -1.93
CA ARG A 12 -11.24 8.57 -2.70
C ARG A 12 -12.30 9.48 -2.11
N THR A 13 -12.32 9.64 -0.76
CA THR A 13 -13.33 10.46 -0.07
C THR A 13 -12.98 11.93 -0.07
N SER A 14 -11.69 12.27 -0.13
CA SER A 14 -11.24 13.67 -0.10
C SER A 14 -11.62 14.46 -1.36
N GLY A 15 -11.98 13.78 -2.47
CA GLY A 15 -12.56 14.38 -3.68
C GLY A 15 -11.78 15.59 -4.18
N PHE A 16 -10.45 15.61 -3.99
CA PHE A 16 -9.53 16.70 -4.36
C PHE A 16 -9.87 18.07 -3.77
N ARG A 17 -10.75 18.13 -2.78
CA ARG A 17 -11.03 19.36 -2.02
C ARG A 17 -10.21 19.37 -0.74
N PRO A 18 -9.80 20.55 -0.22
CA PRO A 18 -9.12 20.62 1.06
C PRO A 18 -9.93 19.84 2.09
N PRO A 19 -9.29 18.92 2.85
CA PRO A 19 -10.01 17.95 3.65
C PRO A 19 -10.87 18.66 4.68
N PRO A 20 -12.08 18.16 4.94
CA PRO A 20 -12.68 18.41 6.22
C PRO A 20 -11.65 17.88 7.25
N ARG A 21 -11.39 18.65 8.30
CA ARG A 21 -10.54 18.21 9.41
C ARG A 21 -11.01 16.81 9.80
N LEU A 22 -10.13 15.82 9.68
CA LEU A 22 -10.48 14.46 10.02
C LEU A 22 -10.96 14.42 11.48
N GLY A 23 -12.23 14.14 11.68
CA GLY A 23 -12.88 14.11 12.97
C GLY A 23 -12.54 12.88 13.81
N LYS A 24 -13.29 12.66 14.90
CA LYS A 24 -13.21 11.43 15.71
C LYS A 24 -13.58 10.18 14.89
N HIS A 25 -14.45 10.32 13.89
CA HIS A 25 -14.91 9.25 13.02
C HIS A 25 -14.28 9.38 11.65
N PHE A 26 -13.75 8.27 11.13
CA PHE A 26 -13.28 8.22 9.77
C PHE A 26 -14.47 8.18 8.80
N PRO A 27 -14.51 9.01 7.76
CA PRO A 27 -15.59 8.99 6.78
C PRO A 27 -15.48 7.72 5.93
N LEU A 28 -16.21 6.66 6.33
CA LEU A 28 -16.34 5.46 5.53
C LEU A 28 -17.31 5.73 4.38
N ALA A 29 -16.83 5.65 3.13
CA ALA A 29 -17.74 5.66 1.99
C ALA A 29 -18.53 4.33 1.99
N PRO A 30 -19.88 4.36 2.03
CA PRO A 30 -20.67 3.14 2.15
C PRO A 30 -20.55 2.22 0.93
N ASP A 31 -20.21 2.75 -0.22
CA ASP A 31 -20.00 2.08 -1.51
C ASP A 31 -18.53 1.71 -1.79
N TYR A 32 -17.63 1.94 -0.82
CA TYR A 32 -16.21 1.60 -1.00
C TYR A 32 -16.03 0.09 -1.19
N GLN A 33 -15.33 -0.26 -2.23
CA GLN A 33 -15.00 -1.65 -2.53
C GLN A 33 -13.49 -1.85 -2.40
N LEU A 34 -13.10 -2.89 -1.66
CA LEU A 34 -11.70 -3.33 -1.53
C LEU A 34 -11.22 -3.97 -2.84
N ARG A 35 -11.07 -3.15 -3.89
CA ARG A 35 -10.63 -3.55 -5.23
C ARG A 35 -9.32 -2.85 -5.60
N GLY A 36 -8.76 -3.20 -6.75
CA GLY A 36 -7.58 -2.56 -7.29
C GLY A 36 -6.37 -2.71 -6.37
N ARG A 37 -5.77 -1.61 -5.96
CA ARG A 37 -4.53 -1.57 -5.15
C ARG A 37 -4.66 -2.29 -3.82
N THR A 38 -5.72 -2.04 -3.08
CA THR A 38 -5.96 -2.72 -1.80
C THR A 38 -6.11 -4.22 -1.99
N GLY A 39 -6.89 -4.66 -2.97
CA GLY A 39 -7.02 -6.08 -3.30
C GLY A 39 -5.68 -6.71 -3.70
N ALA A 40 -4.88 -6.03 -4.53
CA ALA A 40 -3.55 -6.51 -4.92
C ALA A 40 -2.59 -6.63 -3.74
N ALA A 41 -2.58 -5.64 -2.84
CA ALA A 41 -1.73 -5.67 -1.65
C ALA A 41 -2.14 -6.78 -0.68
N ILE A 42 -3.44 -7.02 -0.49
CA ILE A 42 -3.95 -8.11 0.36
C ILE A 42 -3.60 -9.48 -0.26
N LEU A 43 -3.76 -9.65 -1.57
CA LEU A 43 -3.36 -10.87 -2.27
C LEU A 43 -1.85 -11.13 -2.19
N THR A 44 -1.03 -10.06 -2.31
CA THR A 44 0.42 -10.16 -2.10
C THR A 44 0.71 -10.63 -0.67
N MET A 45 0.01 -10.07 0.32
CA MET A 45 0.14 -10.51 1.72
C MET A 45 -0.25 -11.97 1.91
N GLU A 46 -1.38 -12.41 1.36
CA GLU A 46 -1.85 -13.80 1.42
C GLU A 46 -0.81 -14.75 0.84
N THR A 47 -0.31 -14.44 -0.35
CA THR A 47 0.69 -15.27 -1.02
C THR A 47 1.99 -15.39 -0.21
N LEU A 48 2.42 -14.29 0.43
CA LEU A 48 3.60 -14.29 1.33
C LEU A 48 3.37 -15.07 2.62
N LEU A 49 2.14 -15.11 3.11
CA LEU A 49 1.78 -15.88 4.29
C LEU A 49 1.71 -17.39 4.00
N ASP A 50 1.30 -17.75 2.79
CA ASP A 50 1.15 -19.15 2.36
C ASP A 50 2.45 -19.72 1.79
N THR A 51 3.37 -18.86 1.30
CA THR A 51 4.64 -19.26 0.69
C THR A 51 5.79 -18.55 1.40
N PRO A 52 6.44 -19.21 2.38
CA PRO A 52 7.43 -18.55 3.25
C PRO A 52 8.69 -18.04 2.53
N TYR A 53 9.01 -18.56 1.34
CA TYR A 53 10.15 -18.12 0.52
C TYR A 53 9.76 -18.04 -0.95
N PRO A 54 9.49 -16.85 -1.48
CA PRO A 54 9.07 -16.70 -2.86
C PRO A 54 10.21 -17.05 -3.84
N GLN A 55 9.96 -18.06 -4.66
CA GLN A 55 10.84 -18.43 -5.76
C GLN A 55 10.81 -17.36 -6.86
N LYS A 56 11.82 -17.37 -7.75
CA LYS A 56 11.93 -16.44 -8.89
C LYS A 56 10.66 -16.35 -9.76
N LYS A 57 9.96 -17.47 -9.91
CA LYS A 57 8.65 -17.56 -10.61
C LYS A 57 7.53 -16.75 -9.93
N PHE A 58 7.56 -16.60 -8.62
CA PHE A 58 6.59 -15.86 -7.85
C PHE A 58 6.59 -14.36 -8.18
N ARG A 59 7.76 -13.75 -8.35
CA ARG A 59 7.90 -12.33 -8.69
C ARG A 59 7.27 -11.99 -10.04
N ALA A 60 7.52 -12.83 -11.04
CA ALA A 60 6.94 -12.68 -12.36
C ALA A 60 5.42 -12.87 -12.36
N LEU A 61 4.91 -13.81 -11.55
CA LEU A 61 3.49 -14.09 -11.42
C LEU A 61 2.74 -12.90 -10.80
N ILE A 62 3.27 -12.33 -9.71
CA ILE A 62 2.66 -11.14 -9.05
C ILE A 62 2.65 -9.97 -10.02
N TYR A 63 3.77 -9.72 -10.70
CA TYR A 63 3.84 -8.61 -11.66
C TYR A 63 2.84 -8.78 -12.80
N GLY A 64 2.82 -9.93 -13.45
CA GLY A 64 1.91 -10.21 -14.56
C GLY A 64 0.44 -10.13 -14.16
N ALA A 65 0.06 -10.76 -13.04
CA ALA A 65 -1.30 -10.73 -12.54
C ALA A 65 -1.73 -9.31 -12.11
N PHE A 66 -0.82 -8.53 -11.52
CA PHE A 66 -1.09 -7.15 -11.13
C PHE A 66 -1.32 -6.27 -12.37
N ILE A 67 -0.42 -6.28 -13.33
CA ILE A 67 -0.52 -5.44 -14.55
C ILE A 67 -1.79 -5.76 -15.33
N GLU A 68 -2.09 -7.03 -15.56
CA GLU A 68 -3.30 -7.44 -16.28
C GLU A 68 -4.57 -6.97 -15.57
N ARG A 69 -4.61 -7.11 -14.24
CA ARG A 69 -5.73 -6.64 -13.43
C ARG A 69 -5.87 -5.12 -13.47
N GLN A 70 -4.76 -4.39 -13.34
CA GLN A 70 -4.80 -2.92 -13.37
C GLN A 70 -5.25 -2.41 -14.74
N ARG A 71 -4.76 -2.99 -15.83
CA ARG A 71 -5.20 -2.64 -17.18
C ARG A 71 -6.70 -2.79 -17.35
N ARG A 72 -7.30 -3.87 -16.87
CA ARG A 72 -8.77 -4.07 -16.91
C ARG A 72 -9.50 -3.01 -16.09
N LEU A 73 -9.06 -2.76 -14.85
CA LEU A 73 -9.69 -1.77 -13.98
C LEU A 73 -9.59 -0.35 -14.54
N PHE A 74 -8.45 0.01 -15.16
CA PHE A 74 -8.29 1.31 -15.80
C PHE A 74 -9.11 1.43 -17.07
N ALA A 75 -9.19 0.37 -17.89
CA ALA A 75 -10.06 0.36 -19.05
C ALA A 75 -11.52 0.58 -18.65
N GLU A 76 -12.01 -0.07 -17.57
CA GLU A 76 -13.33 0.16 -17.02
C GLU A 76 -13.52 1.60 -16.55
N GLN A 77 -12.51 2.22 -15.92
CA GLN A 77 -12.57 3.61 -15.43
C GLN A 77 -12.55 4.64 -16.56
N VAL A 78 -11.79 4.39 -17.62
CA VAL A 78 -11.78 5.22 -18.84
C VAL A 78 -13.15 5.19 -19.53
N VAL A 79 -13.75 4.01 -19.67
CA VAL A 79 -15.09 3.83 -20.25
C VAL A 79 -16.16 4.57 -19.42
N ILE A 80 -15.97 4.69 -18.10
CA ILE A 80 -16.91 5.37 -17.19
C ILE A 80 -16.66 6.88 -17.13
N GLY A 81 -15.63 7.41 -17.83
CA GLY A 81 -15.29 8.85 -17.81
C GLY A 81 -14.76 9.37 -16.47
N ARG A 82 -14.18 8.50 -15.65
CA ARG A 82 -13.66 8.84 -14.30
C ARG A 82 -12.18 9.22 -14.26
N MET A 83 -11.49 9.19 -15.38
CA MET A 83 -10.09 9.66 -15.47
C MET A 83 -10.08 11.09 -16.01
N GLU A 84 -9.33 11.95 -15.34
CA GLU A 84 -9.08 13.31 -15.84
C GLU A 84 -8.25 13.23 -17.13
N GLU A 85 -8.60 14.07 -18.11
CA GLU A 85 -7.81 14.23 -19.32
C GLU A 85 -6.39 14.67 -18.95
N GLY A 86 -5.38 13.88 -19.36
CA GLY A 86 -3.96 14.21 -19.15
C GLY A 86 -3.22 13.36 -18.13
N GLN A 87 -3.87 12.42 -17.41
CA GLN A 87 -3.13 11.47 -16.58
C GLN A 87 -2.39 10.44 -17.44
N ASP A 88 -1.06 10.34 -17.24
CA ASP A 88 -0.29 9.25 -17.83
C ASP A 88 -0.66 7.91 -17.17
N LEU A 89 -1.42 7.11 -17.92
CA LEU A 89 -1.93 5.82 -17.47
C LEU A 89 -0.79 4.86 -17.08
N ALA A 90 0.34 4.91 -17.79
CA ALA A 90 1.48 4.04 -17.50
C ALA A 90 2.06 4.38 -16.13
N ILE A 91 2.30 5.65 -15.84
CA ILE A 91 2.80 6.10 -14.54
C ILE A 91 1.81 5.76 -13.43
N ALA A 92 0.50 5.99 -13.63
CA ALA A 92 -0.51 5.67 -12.61
C ALA A 92 -0.55 4.16 -12.28
N ILE A 93 -0.35 3.29 -13.28
CA ILE A 93 -0.23 1.84 -13.07
C ILE A 93 1.04 1.51 -12.28
N ASP A 94 2.17 2.12 -12.62
CA ASP A 94 3.45 1.88 -11.96
C ASP A 94 3.43 2.35 -10.50
N LEU A 95 2.88 3.53 -10.22
CA LEU A 95 2.72 4.02 -8.85
C LEU A 95 1.80 3.10 -8.04
N ALA A 96 0.74 2.59 -8.64
CA ALA A 96 -0.12 1.60 -8.01
C ALA A 96 0.65 0.28 -7.74
N PHE A 97 1.56 -0.10 -8.64
CA PHE A 97 2.39 -1.29 -8.47
C PHE A 97 3.40 -1.13 -7.32
N ILE A 98 4.00 0.07 -7.15
CA ILE A 98 4.90 0.36 -6.03
C ILE A 98 4.21 0.06 -4.68
N SER A 99 2.93 0.32 -4.56
CA SER A 99 2.19 0.07 -3.32
C SER A 99 2.11 -1.41 -2.93
N THR A 100 2.31 -2.35 -3.87
CA THR A 100 2.33 -3.79 -3.57
C THR A 100 3.58 -4.22 -2.79
N ALA A 101 4.62 -3.39 -2.74
CA ALA A 101 5.81 -3.63 -1.93
C ALA A 101 5.56 -3.44 -0.42
N VAL A 102 4.48 -2.78 -0.03
CA VAL A 102 4.11 -2.56 1.39
C VAL A 102 3.99 -3.87 2.19
N PRO A 103 3.17 -4.87 1.81
CA PRO A 103 3.09 -6.12 2.55
C PRO A 103 4.40 -6.91 2.53
N ILE A 104 5.24 -6.74 1.50
CA ILE A 104 6.56 -7.39 1.42
C ILE A 104 7.44 -6.91 2.56
N GLY A 105 7.63 -5.61 2.72
CA GLY A 105 8.44 -5.06 3.80
C GLY A 105 7.87 -5.36 5.19
N LEU A 106 6.54 -5.34 5.35
CA LEU A 106 5.89 -5.67 6.61
C LEU A 106 6.13 -7.12 7.04
N LEU A 107 6.09 -8.08 6.12
CA LEU A 107 6.22 -9.50 6.41
C LEU A 107 7.65 -10.02 6.37
N ALA A 108 8.59 -9.29 5.74
CA ALA A 108 9.99 -9.67 5.64
C ALA A 108 10.63 -9.83 7.03
N ILE A 109 11.44 -10.87 7.20
CA ILE A 109 12.19 -11.15 8.43
C ILE A 109 13.60 -10.54 8.42
N SER A 110 14.11 -10.18 7.25
CA SER A 110 15.38 -9.50 7.05
C SER A 110 15.32 -8.57 5.84
N GLU A 111 16.29 -7.66 5.72
CA GLU A 111 16.46 -6.77 4.57
C GLU A 111 16.63 -7.55 3.28
N GLU A 112 17.50 -8.57 3.31
CA GLU A 112 17.74 -9.44 2.17
C GLU A 112 16.45 -10.09 1.66
N ILE A 113 15.63 -10.62 2.56
CA ILE A 113 14.33 -11.21 2.20
C ILE A 113 13.38 -10.15 1.63
N ALA A 114 13.35 -8.94 2.18
CA ALA A 114 12.55 -7.86 1.63
C ALA A 114 12.94 -7.57 0.17
N LEU A 115 14.22 -7.34 -0.09
CA LEU A 115 14.74 -7.05 -1.43
C LEU A 115 14.60 -8.23 -2.40
N LEU A 116 14.90 -9.45 -1.93
CA LEU A 116 14.75 -10.66 -2.75
C LEU A 116 13.29 -10.95 -3.12
N THR A 117 12.33 -10.53 -2.31
CA THR A 117 10.90 -10.78 -2.51
C THR A 117 10.24 -9.70 -3.35
N THR A 118 10.80 -8.49 -3.37
CA THR A 118 10.25 -7.36 -4.14
C THR A 118 10.14 -7.73 -5.63
N PRO A 119 8.95 -7.59 -6.23
CA PRO A 119 8.76 -7.92 -7.64
C PRO A 119 9.58 -6.98 -8.53
N ARG A 120 9.91 -7.47 -9.72
CA ARG A 120 10.68 -6.70 -10.70
C ARG A 120 9.83 -6.44 -11.94
N PRO A 121 9.80 -5.22 -12.46
CA PRO A 121 9.21 -4.95 -13.76
C PRO A 121 9.92 -5.74 -14.85
N THR A 122 9.27 -5.93 -15.98
CA THR A 122 9.86 -6.64 -17.12
C THR A 122 11.08 -5.90 -17.67
N GLN A 123 11.99 -6.63 -18.29
CA GLN A 123 13.19 -6.02 -18.91
C GLN A 123 12.85 -5.01 -20.03
N THR A 124 11.67 -5.12 -20.60
CA THR A 124 11.17 -4.21 -21.65
C THR A 124 10.53 -2.94 -21.09
N HIS A 125 10.44 -2.80 -19.74
CA HIS A 125 9.86 -1.60 -19.15
C HIS A 125 10.80 -0.39 -19.33
N PRO A 126 10.34 0.74 -19.88
CA PRO A 126 11.22 1.88 -20.23
C PRO A 126 11.97 2.46 -19.03
N HIS A 127 11.38 2.37 -17.84
CA HIS A 127 11.95 2.91 -16.59
C HIS A 127 12.18 1.81 -15.54
N GLN A 128 12.63 0.62 -16.00
CA GLN A 128 12.79 -0.56 -15.14
C GLN A 128 13.63 -0.29 -13.90
N ALA A 129 14.75 0.41 -14.03
CA ALA A 129 15.69 0.66 -12.94
C ALA A 129 15.06 1.55 -11.86
N ALA A 130 14.46 2.67 -12.25
CA ALA A 130 13.83 3.63 -11.34
C ALA A 130 12.59 3.03 -10.64
N LEU A 131 11.74 2.30 -11.38
CA LEU A 131 10.60 1.60 -10.81
C LEU A 131 11.05 0.51 -9.82
N SER A 132 12.09 -0.25 -10.15
CA SER A 132 12.66 -1.25 -9.24
C SER A 132 13.21 -0.61 -7.96
N GLN A 133 13.90 0.53 -8.09
CA GLN A 133 14.41 1.27 -6.94
C GLN A 133 13.29 1.79 -6.04
N ALA A 134 12.20 2.30 -6.61
CA ALA A 134 11.04 2.76 -5.84
C ALA A 134 10.32 1.60 -5.11
N LEU A 135 10.22 0.43 -5.75
CA LEU A 135 9.68 -0.79 -5.13
C LEU A 135 10.55 -1.24 -3.95
N ASP A 136 11.87 -1.33 -4.14
CA ASP A 136 12.82 -1.70 -3.08
C ASP A 136 12.77 -0.70 -1.93
N CYS A 137 12.77 0.60 -2.24
CA CYS A 137 12.66 1.66 -1.25
C CYS A 137 11.37 1.53 -0.43
N THR A 138 10.23 1.26 -1.07
CA THR A 138 8.94 1.08 -0.36
C THR A 138 8.97 -0.15 0.55
N ALA A 139 9.51 -1.28 0.09
CA ALA A 139 9.66 -2.47 0.92
C ALA A 139 10.57 -2.21 2.12
N MET A 140 11.70 -1.52 1.90
CA MET A 140 12.67 -1.20 2.97
C MET A 140 12.13 -0.17 3.94
N LEU A 141 11.39 0.86 3.48
CA LEU A 141 10.67 1.80 4.37
C LEU A 141 9.75 1.05 5.34
N MET A 142 8.96 0.10 4.82
CA MET A 142 8.05 -0.67 5.65
C MET A 142 8.78 -1.62 6.60
N PHE A 143 9.86 -2.26 6.14
CA PHE A 143 10.70 -3.12 6.97
C PHE A 143 11.32 -2.34 8.13
N TYR A 144 11.98 -1.22 7.86
CA TYR A 144 12.63 -0.42 8.90
C TYR A 144 11.61 0.26 9.81
N ALA A 145 10.48 0.74 9.30
CA ALA A 145 9.42 1.28 10.16
C ALA A 145 8.90 0.25 11.17
N LYS A 146 8.85 -1.02 10.77
CA LYS A 146 8.49 -2.13 11.66
C LYS A 146 9.56 -2.40 12.73
N VAL A 147 10.84 -2.39 12.34
CA VAL A 147 11.97 -2.77 13.20
C VAL A 147 12.43 -1.61 14.08
N ILE A 148 12.71 -0.46 13.48
CA ILE A 148 13.31 0.70 14.16
C ILE A 148 12.27 1.49 14.93
N ARG A 149 11.06 1.68 14.37
CA ARG A 149 9.92 2.42 14.94
C ARG A 149 10.17 3.90 15.25
N GLN A 150 11.31 4.42 14.92
CA GLN A 150 11.66 5.82 15.06
C GLN A 150 11.69 6.47 13.68
N ARG A 151 10.78 7.43 13.44
CA ARG A 151 10.59 8.09 12.15
C ARG A 151 11.90 8.60 11.54
N ASN A 152 12.63 9.41 12.28
CA ASN A 152 13.85 10.07 11.77
C ASN A 152 14.93 9.04 11.39
N ALA A 153 15.15 8.03 12.23
CA ALA A 153 16.12 6.98 11.96
C ALA A 153 15.73 6.15 10.72
N VAL A 154 14.42 5.87 10.51
CA VAL A 154 13.93 5.20 9.29
C VAL A 154 14.23 6.04 8.06
N LEU A 155 13.89 7.33 8.09
CA LEU A 155 14.08 8.23 6.94
C LEU A 155 15.56 8.45 6.63
N GLU A 156 16.40 8.58 7.65
CA GLU A 156 17.85 8.69 7.50
C GLU A 156 18.45 7.45 6.85
N HIS A 157 18.08 6.27 7.34
CA HIS A 157 18.56 5.00 6.79
C HIS A 157 18.21 4.82 5.31
N ILE A 158 16.95 5.11 4.97
CA ILE A 158 16.48 5.09 3.57
C ILE A 158 17.19 6.16 2.73
N GLY A 159 17.40 7.36 3.28
CA GLY A 159 18.14 8.43 2.61
C GLY A 159 19.57 8.02 2.25
N HIS A 160 20.25 7.30 3.14
CA HIS A 160 21.60 6.76 2.88
C HIS A 160 21.58 5.65 1.84
N GLN A 161 20.61 4.74 1.91
CA GLN A 161 20.58 3.55 1.05
C GLN A 161 20.11 3.84 -0.38
N PHE A 162 19.11 4.72 -0.55
CA PHE A 162 18.44 4.97 -1.83
C PHE A 162 18.66 6.38 -2.40
N GLY A 163 19.30 7.27 -1.65
CA GLY A 163 19.52 8.65 -2.06
C GLY A 163 18.30 9.56 -1.97
N TYR A 164 17.13 9.04 -1.59
CA TYR A 164 15.92 9.85 -1.41
C TYR A 164 15.98 10.62 -0.08
N ARG A 165 15.72 11.92 -0.11
CA ARG A 165 15.71 12.78 1.09
C ARG A 165 14.42 13.58 1.16
N PRO A 166 13.80 13.68 2.35
CA PRO A 166 12.64 14.54 2.53
C PRO A 166 12.99 16.01 2.25
N GLN A 167 12.03 16.77 1.74
CA GLN A 167 12.15 18.21 1.57
C GLN A 167 12.19 18.91 2.93
N ALA A 168 12.87 20.05 3.01
CA ALA A 168 12.94 20.85 4.23
C ALA A 168 11.57 21.41 4.66
N GLY A 169 10.66 21.63 3.73
CA GLY A 169 9.29 22.09 3.96
C GLY A 169 8.25 21.08 3.52
N LEU A 170 7.01 21.26 3.96
CA LEU A 170 5.86 20.44 3.55
C LEU A 170 5.39 20.87 2.14
N VAL A 171 6.23 20.62 1.14
CA VAL A 171 5.99 20.97 -0.26
C VAL A 171 6.22 19.73 -1.12
N ALA A 172 5.32 19.49 -2.07
CA ALA A 172 5.50 18.39 -3.01
C ALA A 172 6.61 18.70 -4.03
N ARG A 173 7.48 17.73 -4.25
CA ARG A 173 8.38 17.73 -5.40
C ARG A 173 7.56 17.32 -6.62
N VAL A 174 7.67 18.09 -7.69
CA VAL A 174 7.08 17.77 -8.99
C VAL A 174 8.12 17.00 -9.80
N GLY A 175 7.73 15.86 -10.36
CA GLY A 175 8.56 15.11 -11.31
C GLY A 175 8.53 15.81 -12.69
N HIS A 176 9.58 15.60 -13.46
CA HIS A 176 9.73 16.17 -14.79
C HIS A 176 9.55 15.14 -15.91
N GLY A 177 8.90 14.02 -15.58
CA GLY A 177 8.64 12.91 -16.48
C GLY A 177 9.63 11.75 -16.32
N GLY A 178 9.20 10.56 -16.71
CA GLY A 178 10.04 9.37 -16.72
C GLY A 178 10.55 8.94 -15.34
N GLU A 179 11.84 8.72 -15.22
CA GLU A 179 12.46 8.23 -13.98
C GLU A 179 12.33 9.22 -12.81
N ASP A 180 12.28 10.52 -13.11
CA ASP A 180 12.17 11.56 -12.08
C ASP A 180 10.82 11.52 -11.35
N ASP A 181 9.76 11.04 -11.99
CA ASP A 181 8.43 10.89 -11.38
C ASP A 181 8.44 9.88 -10.23
N TYR A 182 9.15 8.75 -10.36
CA TYR A 182 9.29 7.78 -9.28
C TYR A 182 10.12 8.33 -8.13
N ALA A 183 11.20 9.06 -8.44
CA ALA A 183 12.02 9.72 -7.43
C ALA A 183 11.23 10.81 -6.71
N ALA A 184 10.47 11.65 -7.42
CA ALA A 184 9.61 12.67 -6.84
C ALA A 184 8.52 12.04 -5.95
N PHE A 185 7.90 10.95 -6.41
CA PHE A 185 6.91 10.21 -5.64
C PHE A 185 7.47 9.72 -4.29
N MET A 186 8.65 9.08 -4.30
CA MET A 186 9.28 8.56 -3.08
C MET A 186 9.71 9.69 -2.14
N VAL A 187 10.29 10.79 -2.68
CA VAL A 187 10.61 11.99 -1.90
C VAL A 187 9.37 12.57 -1.25
N ASN A 188 8.22 12.61 -1.96
CA ASN A 188 6.97 13.12 -1.41
C ASN A 188 6.44 12.24 -0.27
N VAL A 189 6.50 10.90 -0.40
CA VAL A 189 6.15 9.97 0.69
C VAL A 189 7.01 10.26 1.92
N MET A 190 8.34 10.38 1.75
CA MET A 190 9.26 10.64 2.85
C MET A 190 9.05 12.03 3.46
N THR A 191 8.80 13.05 2.64
CA THR A 191 8.52 14.43 3.10
C THR A 191 7.25 14.47 3.95
N CYS A 192 6.19 13.83 3.47
CA CYS A 192 4.93 13.75 4.21
C CYS A 192 5.13 13.13 5.61
N ILE A 193 5.85 12.02 5.68
CA ILE A 193 6.14 11.33 6.95
C ILE A 193 7.08 12.16 7.82
N ALA A 194 8.11 12.82 7.26
CA ALA A 194 9.05 13.66 7.99
C ALA A 194 8.35 14.79 8.75
N HIS A 195 7.34 15.38 8.14
CA HIS A 195 6.57 16.49 8.70
C HIS A 195 5.33 16.07 9.50
N SER A 196 5.19 14.78 9.81
CA SER A 196 4.04 14.25 10.57
C SER A 196 4.45 13.66 11.90
N GLY A 197 3.60 13.80 12.92
CA GLY A 197 3.77 13.19 14.23
C GLY A 197 2.68 12.17 14.58
N SER A 198 1.71 11.94 13.68
CA SER A 198 0.62 11.00 13.90
C SER A 198 0.07 10.47 12.59
N PHE A 199 -0.68 9.36 12.68
CA PHE A 199 -1.40 8.78 11.54
C PHE A 199 -2.33 9.78 10.85
N LYS A 200 -3.10 10.52 11.64
CA LYS A 200 -4.05 11.52 11.14
C LYS A 200 -3.32 12.64 10.39
N GLU A 201 -2.28 13.18 11.01
CA GLU A 201 -1.49 14.28 10.46
C GLU A 201 -0.81 13.86 9.14
N ALA A 202 -0.34 12.61 9.03
CA ALA A 202 0.25 12.11 7.80
C ALA A 202 -0.74 12.14 6.63
N LEU A 203 -1.99 11.74 6.83
CA LEU A 203 -3.01 11.84 5.79
C LEU A 203 -3.35 13.28 5.44
N GLU A 204 -3.52 14.14 6.44
CA GLU A 204 -3.81 15.58 6.25
C GLU A 204 -2.66 16.31 5.54
N ASN A 205 -1.41 15.99 5.89
CA ASN A 205 -0.22 16.56 5.24
C ASN A 205 -0.11 16.15 3.78
N GLY A 206 -0.45 14.90 3.43
CA GLY A 206 -0.51 14.48 2.04
C GLY A 206 -1.44 15.37 1.21
N VAL A 207 -2.61 15.71 1.74
CA VAL A 207 -3.55 16.62 1.05
C VAL A 207 -3.02 18.05 1.02
N ARG A 208 -2.41 18.55 2.10
CA ARG A 208 -1.79 19.90 2.13
C ARG A 208 -0.66 20.03 1.10
N MET A 209 0.07 18.94 0.84
CA MET A 209 1.06 18.87 -0.22
C MET A 209 0.44 18.87 -1.64
N GLY A 210 -0.89 18.80 -1.77
CA GLY A 210 -1.56 18.69 -3.06
C GLY A 210 -1.46 17.29 -3.68
N MET A 211 -1.16 16.25 -2.88
CA MET A 211 -1.08 14.89 -3.39
C MET A 211 -2.48 14.33 -3.67
N HIS A 212 -2.63 13.73 -4.84
CA HIS A 212 -3.90 13.15 -5.30
C HIS A 212 -3.80 11.66 -5.60
N GLU A 213 -2.58 11.15 -5.74
CA GLU A 213 -2.32 9.76 -6.08
C GLU A 213 -2.77 8.81 -4.98
N PRO A 214 -3.73 7.90 -5.23
CA PRO A 214 -4.16 6.95 -4.23
C PRO A 214 -3.05 6.04 -3.73
N ALA A 215 -2.09 5.68 -4.59
CA ALA A 215 -0.92 4.89 -4.20
C ALA A 215 -0.07 5.60 -3.12
N PHE A 216 0.05 6.92 -3.21
CA PHE A 216 0.71 7.73 -2.20
C PHE A 216 0.05 7.56 -0.82
N PHE A 217 -1.26 7.74 -0.75
CA PHE A 217 -2.00 7.60 0.50
C PHE A 217 -2.00 6.18 1.06
N CYS A 218 -1.97 5.16 0.19
CA CYS A 218 -1.78 3.77 0.60
C CYS A 218 -0.46 3.58 1.35
N ILE A 219 0.65 4.06 0.77
CA ILE A 219 2.00 3.90 1.35
C ILE A 219 2.13 4.76 2.60
N VAL A 220 1.74 6.04 2.54
CA VAL A 220 1.76 6.96 3.70
C VAL A 220 0.92 6.41 4.84
N GLY A 221 -0.30 5.93 4.58
CA GLY A 221 -1.17 5.33 5.58
C GLY A 221 -0.57 4.07 6.19
N ALA A 222 0.04 3.19 5.37
CA ALA A 222 0.72 2.00 5.87
C ALA A 222 1.90 2.37 6.77
N LEU A 223 2.74 3.29 6.33
CA LEU A 223 3.94 3.74 7.03
C LEU A 223 3.57 4.44 8.35
N ALA A 224 2.62 5.37 8.29
CA ALA A 224 2.10 6.07 9.46
C ALA A 224 1.47 5.12 10.49
N SER A 225 0.71 4.11 10.03
CA SER A 225 0.13 3.09 10.92
C SER A 225 1.21 2.20 11.55
N THR A 226 2.32 2.00 10.87
CA THR A 226 3.44 1.21 11.39
C THR A 226 4.23 1.99 12.43
N LEU A 227 4.42 3.29 12.24
CA LEU A 227 5.14 4.16 13.17
C LEU A 227 4.30 4.51 14.40
N TRP A 228 3.05 4.94 14.21
CA TRP A 228 2.23 5.54 15.27
C TRP A 228 0.96 4.75 15.62
N GLY A 229 0.61 3.76 14.82
CA GLY A 229 -0.67 3.05 14.95
C GLY A 229 -1.83 3.80 14.30
N VAL A 230 -2.93 3.10 14.08
CA VAL A 230 -4.21 3.67 13.61
C VAL A 230 -5.02 4.10 14.84
N PRO A 231 -5.69 5.27 14.84
CA PRO A 231 -6.60 5.65 15.91
C PRO A 231 -7.65 4.57 16.17
N LYS A 232 -7.84 4.17 17.44
CA LYS A 232 -8.73 3.06 17.84
C LYS A 232 -10.13 3.14 17.22
N PRO A 233 -10.84 4.31 17.20
CA PRO A 233 -12.16 4.39 16.58
C PRO A 233 -12.14 4.07 15.09
N TRP A 234 -11.08 4.46 14.37
CA TRP A 234 -10.93 4.22 12.94
C TRP A 234 -10.56 2.77 12.66
N ALA A 235 -9.65 2.20 13.46
CA ALA A 235 -9.29 0.78 13.38
C ALA A 235 -10.53 -0.10 13.57
N HIS A 236 -11.37 0.23 14.56
CA HIS A 236 -12.60 -0.51 14.82
C HIS A 236 -13.61 -0.37 13.68
N ALA A 237 -13.83 0.85 13.18
CA ALA A 237 -14.78 1.10 12.10
C ALA A 237 -14.39 0.35 10.80
N ILE A 238 -13.10 0.44 10.39
CA ILE A 238 -12.63 -0.24 9.19
C ILE A 238 -12.62 -1.76 9.35
N SER A 239 -12.25 -2.28 10.53
CA SER A 239 -12.27 -3.72 10.78
C SER A 239 -13.68 -4.29 10.69
N ARG A 240 -14.68 -3.60 11.24
CA ARG A 240 -16.10 -3.99 11.08
C ARG A 240 -16.57 -3.91 9.63
N PHE A 241 -16.14 -2.89 8.90
CA PHE A 241 -16.45 -2.76 7.47
C PHE A 241 -15.89 -3.96 6.70
N ILE A 242 -14.60 -4.28 6.87
CA ILE A 242 -13.95 -5.42 6.21
C ILE A 242 -14.62 -6.74 6.62
N GLN A 243 -14.97 -6.90 7.89
CA GLN A 243 -15.65 -8.10 8.38
C GLN A 243 -16.98 -8.34 7.68
N ARG A 244 -17.76 -7.27 7.42
CA ARG A 244 -19.07 -7.37 6.78
C ARG A 244 -18.99 -7.58 5.27
N GLN A 245 -18.10 -6.85 4.60
CA GLN A 245 -18.03 -6.82 3.14
C GLN A 245 -17.06 -7.86 2.57
N HIS A 246 -15.97 -8.14 3.28
CA HIS A 246 -14.87 -8.97 2.81
C HIS A 246 -14.27 -9.82 3.94
N PRO A 247 -15.03 -10.75 4.56
CA PRO A 247 -14.57 -11.52 5.73
C PRO A 247 -13.28 -12.33 5.45
N HIS A 248 -13.09 -12.76 4.20
CA HIS A 248 -11.87 -13.43 3.78
C HIS A 248 -10.63 -12.53 3.92
N TYR A 249 -10.71 -11.26 3.52
CA TYR A 249 -9.60 -10.31 3.66
C TYR A 249 -9.27 -10.04 5.14
N LEU A 250 -10.27 -10.03 6.00
CA LEU A 250 -10.03 -9.91 7.44
C LEU A 250 -9.16 -11.03 7.98
N GLN A 251 -9.37 -12.28 7.54
CA GLN A 251 -8.56 -13.42 7.95
C GLN A 251 -7.09 -13.26 7.53
N ILE A 252 -6.86 -12.79 6.29
CA ILE A 252 -5.50 -12.52 5.78
C ILE A 252 -4.83 -11.45 6.64
N LEU A 253 -5.54 -10.36 6.92
CA LEU A 253 -5.02 -9.25 7.73
C LEU A 253 -4.68 -9.69 9.15
N LEU A 254 -5.53 -10.48 9.80
CA LEU A 254 -5.29 -11.04 11.13
C LEU A 254 -4.05 -11.95 11.16
N ARG A 255 -3.89 -12.81 10.15
CA ARG A 255 -2.69 -13.66 10.00
C ARG A 255 -1.43 -12.80 9.83
N GLY A 256 -1.51 -11.74 9.00
CA GLY A 256 -0.42 -10.81 8.79
C GLY A 256 -0.03 -10.07 10.07
N GLU A 257 -1.00 -9.58 10.85
CA GLU A 257 -0.75 -8.93 12.13
C GLU A 257 -0.11 -9.88 13.16
N ALA A 258 -0.60 -11.12 13.23
CA ALA A 258 -0.01 -12.13 14.10
C ALA A 258 1.47 -12.38 13.75
N ARG A 259 1.81 -12.39 12.45
CA ARG A 259 3.20 -12.58 12.00
C ARG A 259 4.08 -11.36 12.29
N VAL A 260 3.55 -10.17 12.19
CA VAL A 260 4.27 -8.92 12.51
C VAL A 260 4.40 -8.68 14.02
N GLY A 261 3.65 -9.43 14.85
CA GLY A 261 3.63 -9.26 16.30
C GLY A 261 2.91 -7.99 16.77
N ARG A 262 1.99 -7.46 15.95
CA ARG A 262 1.17 -6.28 16.28
C ARG A 262 -0.30 -6.59 16.10
N ARG A 263 -1.12 -6.27 17.11
CA ARG A 263 -2.58 -6.28 17.01
C ARG A 263 -3.08 -4.84 16.84
N GLN A 264 -3.45 -4.47 15.62
CA GLN A 264 -4.19 -3.23 15.33
C GLN A 264 -5.69 -3.51 15.13
N ILE A 265 -6.02 -4.74 14.73
CA ILE A 265 -7.38 -5.19 14.52
C ILE A 265 -7.99 -5.50 15.89
N ASN A 266 -8.92 -4.65 16.32
CA ASN A 266 -9.61 -4.78 17.60
C ASN A 266 -11.04 -5.27 17.34
N LEU A 267 -11.16 -6.55 17.05
CA LEU A 267 -12.43 -7.26 16.99
C LEU A 267 -12.49 -8.29 18.11
N ASP A 268 -13.64 -8.44 18.70
CA ASP A 268 -13.94 -9.67 19.42
C ASP A 268 -13.73 -10.84 18.42
N PRO A 269 -12.98 -11.89 18.79
CA PRO A 269 -12.69 -12.95 17.84
C PRO A 269 -14.01 -13.49 17.28
N PRO A 270 -14.17 -13.55 15.95
CA PRO A 270 -15.34 -14.20 15.39
C PRO A 270 -15.35 -15.64 15.90
N LYS A 271 -16.49 -16.13 16.38
CA LYS A 271 -16.66 -17.55 16.65
C LYS A 271 -16.18 -18.30 15.42
N PRO A 272 -15.24 -19.25 15.55
CA PRO A 272 -14.67 -19.95 14.41
C PRO A 272 -15.81 -20.54 13.57
N PRO A 273 -15.85 -20.31 12.26
CA PRO A 273 -16.79 -21.01 11.40
C PRO A 273 -16.46 -22.48 11.51
N LEU A 274 -17.44 -23.30 11.86
CA LEU A 274 -17.34 -24.75 11.86
C LEU A 274 -16.77 -25.20 10.51
N CYS A 275 -15.57 -25.71 10.54
CA CYS A 275 -14.77 -26.37 9.52
C CYS A 275 -15.27 -26.35 8.07
N ALA A 276 -14.61 -25.55 7.23
CA ALA A 276 -14.55 -25.80 5.79
C ALA A 276 -13.09 -26.13 5.40
N PRO A 277 -12.83 -27.22 4.69
CA PRO A 277 -11.47 -27.69 4.42
C PRO A 277 -10.72 -26.78 3.44
N VAL A 278 -9.49 -26.44 3.82
CA VAL A 278 -8.53 -25.52 3.17
C VAL A 278 -8.13 -25.93 1.73
N LYS A 279 -8.49 -27.10 1.23
CA LYS A 279 -8.03 -27.63 -0.07
C LYS A 279 -8.58 -26.98 -1.33
N ARG A 280 -9.52 -26.03 -1.29
CA ARG A 280 -10.16 -25.47 -2.50
C ARG A 280 -9.61 -24.14 -3.00
N GLN A 281 -8.67 -23.50 -2.34
CA GLN A 281 -8.29 -22.12 -2.67
C GLN A 281 -7.19 -21.97 -3.73
N VAL A 282 -6.27 -22.93 -3.84
CA VAL A 282 -5.19 -22.87 -4.86
C VAL A 282 -5.76 -22.92 -6.29
N ASN A 283 -6.82 -23.71 -6.49
CA ASN A 283 -7.49 -23.79 -7.82
C ASN A 283 -8.33 -22.55 -8.18
N ARG A 284 -8.72 -21.72 -7.21
CA ARG A 284 -9.39 -20.44 -7.50
C ARG A 284 -8.44 -19.37 -8.00
N PHE A 285 -7.18 -19.40 -7.56
CA PHE A 285 -6.15 -18.48 -8.04
C PHE A 285 -5.85 -18.68 -9.51
N LEU A 286 -5.73 -19.94 -9.98
CA LEU A 286 -5.48 -20.27 -11.37
C LEU A 286 -6.69 -19.97 -12.29
N LYS A 287 -7.93 -20.16 -11.81
CA LYS A 287 -9.14 -19.78 -12.55
C LYS A 287 -9.39 -18.25 -12.59
N TRP A 288 -8.66 -17.50 -11.81
CA TRP A 288 -8.79 -16.05 -11.70
C TRP A 288 -7.66 -15.29 -12.42
N ALA A 289 -6.57 -15.99 -12.73
CA ALA A 289 -5.40 -15.48 -13.45
C ALA A 289 -5.44 -15.79 -14.95
N PHE A 290 -6.36 -16.67 -15.40
CA PHE A 290 -6.67 -16.98 -16.79
C PHE A 290 -8.17 -16.73 -17.01
#